data_a2f4b1be3c1944dde3ce5b13fa39e440
#
_entry.id   a2f4b1be3c1944dde3ce5b13fa39e440
#
_cell.length_a   1.000
_cell.length_b   1.000
_cell.length_c   1.000
_cell.angle_alpha   90.00
_cell.angle_beta   90.00
_cell.angle_gamma   90.00
#
_symmetry.space_group_name_H-M   'P 1'
#
loop_
_entity.id
_entity.type
_entity.pdbx_description
1 polymer ?
#
loop_
_entity_poly.entity_id
_entity_poly.type
_entity_poly.pdbx_seq_one_letter_code
_entity_poly.pdbx_strand_id
1 'polypeptide(L)'
;DLGSRGLAQLKSHAEVEGIALRTSSSLVLSNEDYSPTPLVRASVEGRDGTCRFPGCSVPAHKCQLDHVQRYDHENPQAGGPTSTSNLHCLCAKHHNAKTTGSWDVTIHPDGNETWTSHGDGQP
;
A
#
# COMPACT_ATOMS: atom_id res chain seq x y z
N ASP A 1 21.39 -2.92 -12.41
CA ASP A 1 21.44 -2.74 -12.62
C ASP A 1 21.46 -3.12 -12.75
N LEU A 2 21.37 -3.09 -12.42
CA LEU A 2 21.30 -2.98 -12.45
C LEU A 2 21.13 -3.21 -12.57
N GLY A 3 21.17 -3.40 -12.13
CA GLY A 3 20.93 -3.09 -12.09
C GLY A 3 20.90 -3.26 -12.14
N SER A 4 20.75 -3.25 -11.79
CA SER A 4 20.77 -2.87 -11.90
C SER A 4 20.76 -3.08 -12.02
N ARG A 5 20.68 -3.04 -11.77
CA ARG A 5 20.64 -2.67 -11.82
C ARG A 5 20.34 -2.86 -11.62
N GLY A 6 20.29 -3.22 -11.17
CA GLY A 6 20.02 -2.85 -10.84
C GLY A 6 20.00 -2.97 -10.58
N LEU A 7 19.68 -3.15 -10.07
CA LEU A 7 19.71 -2.64 -9.97
C LEU A 7 19.73 -2.45 -9.99
N ALA A 8 19.47 -2.68 -9.42
CA ALA A 8 19.52 -1.99 -9.54
C ALA A 8 19.46 -1.88 -9.67
N GLN A 9 19.16 -1.60 -9.31
CA GLN A 9 19.17 -1.05 -9.52
C GLN A 9 19.05 -0.85 -9.22
N LEU A 10 18.88 -0.90 -8.53
CA LEU A 10 18.95 -0.27 -8.37
C LEU A 10 19.09 0.13 -8.29
N LYS A 11 18.89 0.21 -8.00
CA LYS A 11 19.13 1.03 -8.05
C LYS A 11 19.22 1.44 -8.26
N SER A 12 19.32 1.36 -7.93
CA SER A 12 19.53 2.10 -8.27
C SER A 12 19.71 2.40 -8.28
N HIS A 13 19.67 2.75 -7.95
CA HIS A 13 19.93 3.46 -8.15
C HIS A 13 20.08 3.95 -7.87
N ALA A 14 20.16 3.98 -7.47
CA ALA A 14 20.32 4.72 -7.34
C ALA A 14 20.63 4.94 -7.29
N GLU A 15 20.52 5.06 -6.99
CA GLU A 15 20.76 5.44 -7.12
C GLU A 15 20.97 5.21 -6.98
N VAL A 16 21.29 5.01 -6.91
CA VAL A 16 21.43 5.08 -6.76
C VAL A 16 21.67 5.25 -6.44
N GLU A 17 21.39 5.66 -6.15
CA GLU A 17 21.39 6.04 -5.67
C GLU A 17 21.11 6.61 -5.50
N GLY A 18 20.74 6.90 -5.19
CA GLY A 18 20.03 7.49 -4.77
C GLY A 18 19.59 7.81 -5.12
N ILE A 19 19.29 8.13 -5.10
CA ILE A 19 18.53 8.33 -5.34
C ILE A 19 18.02 8.08 -5.14
N ALA A 20 17.75 7.93 -4.60
CA ALA A 20 17.08 7.65 -4.45
C ALA A 20 16.43 7.59 -3.98
N LEU A 21 16.04 7.96 -3.36
CA LEU A 21 15.30 8.00 -2.87
C LEU A 21 14.00 8.35 -3.05
N ARG A 22 13.28 9.13 -3.01
CA ARG A 22 12.18 9.44 -3.43
C ARG A 22 11.75 8.76 -4.52
N THR A 23 12.58 8.27 -5.09
CA THR A 23 12.31 7.50 -6.20
C THR A 23 11.49 6.32 -5.92
N SER A 24 11.49 5.78 -4.72
CA SER A 24 10.68 4.63 -4.41
C SER A 24 9.20 4.91 -4.55
N SER A 25 8.78 6.15 -4.43
CA SER A 25 7.37 6.49 -4.56
C SER A 25 6.87 6.36 -6.00
N SER A 26 7.78 6.38 -6.98
CA SER A 26 7.39 6.19 -8.36
C SER A 26 7.52 4.74 -8.80
N LEU A 27 8.06 3.85 -7.95
CA LEU A 27 8.25 2.46 -8.29
C LEU A 27 7.03 1.66 -7.85
N VAL A 28 6.32 1.09 -8.81
CA VAL A 28 5.14 0.29 -8.53
C VAL A 28 5.46 -1.18 -8.72
N LEU A 29 5.28 -1.97 -7.66
CA LEU A 29 5.44 -3.41 -7.68
C LEU A 29 4.07 -4.04 -7.57
N SER A 30 3.87 -5.16 -8.26
CA SER A 30 2.57 -5.82 -8.25
C SER A 30 2.71 -7.31 -8.50
N ASN A 31 1.65 -8.05 -8.17
CA ASN A 31 1.52 -9.44 -8.55
C ASN A 31 0.05 -9.72 -8.82
N GLU A 32 -0.24 -10.85 -9.47
CA GLU A 32 -1.59 -11.10 -9.96
C GLU A 32 -2.53 -11.67 -8.92
N ASP A 33 -2.01 -12.43 -7.98
CA ASP A 33 -2.86 -13.08 -6.99
C ASP A 33 -3.36 -12.09 -5.95
N TYR A 34 -4.41 -12.49 -5.24
CA TYR A 34 -4.94 -11.70 -4.14
C TYR A 34 -3.87 -11.44 -3.07
N SER A 35 -3.09 -12.46 -2.72
CA SER A 35 -2.08 -12.32 -1.67
C SER A 35 -0.83 -11.67 -2.23
N PRO A 36 -0.32 -10.64 -1.57
CA PRO A 36 0.92 -10.01 -2.03
C PRO A 36 2.10 -10.94 -1.85
N THR A 37 3.02 -10.89 -2.82
CA THR A 37 4.30 -11.58 -2.67
C THR A 37 5.11 -10.95 -1.55
N PRO A 38 6.13 -11.66 -1.02
CA PRO A 38 6.98 -11.07 0.02
C PRO A 38 7.60 -9.74 -0.40
N LEU A 39 7.97 -9.59 -1.67
CA LEU A 39 8.57 -8.36 -2.15
C LEU A 39 7.55 -7.21 -2.14
N VAL A 40 6.34 -7.47 -2.60
CA VAL A 40 5.28 -6.46 -2.58
C VAL A 40 4.97 -6.07 -1.13
N ARG A 41 4.84 -7.07 -0.25
CA ARG A 41 4.57 -6.81 1.16
C ARG A 41 5.67 -5.98 1.81
N ALA A 42 6.92 -6.33 1.57
CA ALA A 42 8.04 -5.60 2.17
C ALA A 42 8.06 -4.15 1.69
N SER A 43 7.74 -3.93 0.42
CA SER A 43 7.69 -2.58 -0.14
C SER A 43 6.60 -1.74 0.52
N VAL A 44 5.42 -2.32 0.72
CA VAL A 44 4.32 -1.60 1.35
C VAL A 44 4.62 -1.31 2.82
N GLU A 45 5.15 -2.31 3.54
CA GLU A 45 5.48 -2.13 4.95
C GLU A 45 6.58 -1.08 5.14
N GLY A 46 7.57 -1.09 4.25
CA GLY A 46 8.66 -0.12 4.33
C GLY A 46 8.18 1.31 4.05
N ARG A 47 7.24 1.46 3.12
CA ARG A 47 6.68 2.77 2.83
C ARG A 47 5.81 3.28 3.98
N ASP A 48 4.98 2.40 4.53
CA ASP A 48 3.94 2.84 5.48
C ASP A 48 4.45 2.96 6.92
N GLY A 49 5.29 2.05 7.36
CA GLY A 49 5.83 2.08 8.71
C GLY A 49 4.83 1.71 9.79
N THR A 50 3.64 2.23 9.72
CA THR A 50 2.55 1.97 10.67
C THR A 50 1.24 1.80 9.92
N CYS A 51 0.18 1.47 10.67
CA CYS A 51 -1.18 1.53 10.15
C CYS A 51 -1.43 2.90 9.54
N ARG A 52 -2.11 2.93 8.40
CA ARG A 52 -2.31 4.18 7.66
C ARG A 52 -3.51 4.98 8.15
N PHE A 53 -4.30 4.46 9.08
CA PHE A 53 -5.38 5.27 9.63
C PHE A 53 -4.79 6.48 10.34
N PRO A 54 -5.30 7.69 10.10
CA PRO A 54 -4.72 8.91 10.67
C PRO A 54 -4.57 8.81 12.18
N GLY A 55 -3.35 9.02 12.67
CA GLY A 55 -3.06 8.98 14.10
C GLY A 55 -2.77 7.62 14.69
N CYS A 56 -2.90 6.55 13.92
CA CYS A 56 -2.63 5.21 14.44
C CYS A 56 -1.14 4.90 14.35
N SER A 57 -0.60 4.28 15.41
CA SER A 57 0.83 3.99 15.48
C SER A 57 1.14 2.49 15.52
N VAL A 58 0.17 1.63 15.22
CA VAL A 58 0.43 0.19 15.19
C VAL A 58 1.48 -0.10 14.10
N PRO A 59 2.59 -0.77 14.46
CA PRO A 59 3.66 -0.99 13.48
C PRO A 59 3.21 -1.83 12.29
N ALA A 60 3.79 -1.56 11.13
CA ALA A 60 3.41 -2.22 9.89
C ALA A 60 3.46 -3.75 9.99
N HIS A 61 4.47 -4.29 10.68
CA HIS A 61 4.60 -5.75 10.76
C HIS A 61 3.47 -6.40 11.57
N LYS A 62 2.69 -5.61 12.30
CA LYS A 62 1.51 -6.10 13.02
C LYS A 62 0.22 -5.79 12.27
N CYS A 63 0.34 -5.22 11.08
CA CYS A 63 -0.82 -4.84 10.28
C CYS A 63 -1.09 -5.88 9.22
N GLN A 64 -2.30 -5.82 8.68
CA GLN A 64 -2.69 -6.57 7.49
C GLN A 64 -2.49 -5.66 6.30
N LEU A 65 -2.22 -6.24 5.12
CA LEU A 65 -2.22 -5.46 3.90
C LEU A 65 -3.64 -5.50 3.33
N ASP A 66 -4.17 -4.32 3.11
CA ASP A 66 -5.54 -4.13 2.63
C ASP A 66 -5.52 -3.58 1.22
N HIS A 67 -6.40 -4.07 0.36
CA HIS A 67 -6.61 -3.50 -0.96
C HIS A 67 -7.47 -2.26 -0.80
N VAL A 68 -6.93 -1.09 -1.15
CA VAL A 68 -7.70 0.16 -1.03
C VAL A 68 -8.93 0.07 -1.90
N GLN A 69 -8.74 -0.26 -3.19
CA GLN A 69 -9.83 -0.65 -4.06
C GLN A 69 -9.93 -2.17 -4.00
N ARG A 70 -11.11 -2.66 -3.74
CA ARG A 70 -11.34 -4.06 -3.43
C ARG A 70 -10.90 -4.98 -4.57
N TYR A 71 -10.23 -6.07 -4.21
CA TYR A 71 -9.89 -7.12 -5.16
C TYR A 71 -11.16 -7.88 -5.57
N ASP A 72 -11.30 -8.16 -6.86
CA ASP A 72 -12.43 -8.93 -7.35
C ASP A 72 -11.99 -10.37 -7.60
N HIS A 73 -12.43 -11.28 -6.70
CA HIS A 73 -11.99 -12.67 -6.78
C HIS A 73 -12.54 -13.40 -7.99
N GLU A 74 -13.64 -12.93 -8.55
CA GLU A 74 -14.23 -13.57 -9.72
C GLU A 74 -13.67 -13.03 -11.02
N ASN A 75 -13.31 -11.76 -11.04
CA ASN A 75 -12.70 -11.13 -12.21
C ASN A 75 -11.64 -10.16 -11.73
N PRO A 76 -10.42 -10.65 -11.46
CA PRO A 76 -9.38 -9.79 -10.87
C PRO A 76 -9.09 -8.53 -11.67
N GLN A 77 -9.27 -8.57 -12.99
CA GLN A 77 -8.98 -7.39 -13.80
C GLN A 77 -10.02 -6.29 -13.63
N ALA A 78 -11.20 -6.62 -13.10
CA ALA A 78 -12.25 -5.63 -12.87
C ALA A 78 -12.13 -4.96 -11.51
N GLY A 79 -11.34 -5.52 -10.60
CA GLY A 79 -11.18 -4.97 -9.26
C GLY A 79 -9.86 -4.25 -9.07
N GLY A 80 -9.52 -3.96 -7.82
CA GLY A 80 -8.25 -3.33 -7.48
C GLY A 80 -7.11 -4.32 -7.50
N PRO A 81 -5.96 -3.92 -8.04
CA PRO A 81 -4.82 -4.82 -8.18
C PRO A 81 -4.10 -5.07 -6.85
N THR A 82 -3.35 -6.17 -6.79
CA THR A 82 -2.40 -6.42 -5.71
C THR A 82 -1.12 -5.70 -6.08
N SER A 83 -1.04 -4.45 -5.71
CA SER A 83 -0.01 -3.53 -6.16
C SER A 83 0.32 -2.55 -5.05
N THR A 84 1.57 -2.11 -5.01
CA THR A 84 1.97 -1.10 -4.02
C THR A 84 1.14 0.17 -4.15
N SER A 85 0.59 0.46 -5.34
CA SER A 85 -0.26 1.63 -5.53
C SER A 85 -1.68 1.43 -4.99
N ASN A 86 -2.05 0.20 -4.63
CA ASN A 86 -3.40 -0.10 -4.15
C ASN A 86 -3.41 -0.83 -2.81
N LEU A 87 -2.25 -1.06 -2.21
CA LEU A 87 -2.15 -1.75 -0.92
C LEU A 87 -1.67 -0.78 0.14
N HIS A 88 -2.17 -0.97 1.36
CA HIS A 88 -1.69 -0.21 2.51
C HIS A 88 -1.81 -1.06 3.77
N CYS A 89 -1.11 -0.64 4.82
CA CYS A 89 -1.10 -1.35 6.10
C CYS A 89 -2.24 -0.85 6.96
N LEU A 90 -3.07 -1.77 7.45
CA LEU A 90 -4.12 -1.45 8.42
C LEU A 90 -4.04 -2.44 9.58
N CYS A 91 -4.09 -1.94 10.81
CA CYS A 91 -4.24 -2.82 11.95
C CYS A 91 -5.63 -3.42 11.95
N ALA A 92 -5.84 -4.46 12.76
CA ALA A 92 -7.10 -5.20 12.76
C ALA A 92 -8.30 -4.29 12.99
N LYS A 93 -8.16 -3.32 13.91
CA LYS A 93 -9.24 -2.41 14.23
C LYS A 93 -9.64 -1.55 13.03
N HIS A 94 -8.66 -0.96 12.35
CA HIS A 94 -8.96 -0.05 11.25
C HIS A 94 -9.27 -0.78 9.96
N HIS A 95 -8.71 -1.98 9.78
CA HIS A 95 -9.12 -2.84 8.68
C HIS A 95 -10.61 -3.16 8.82
N ASN A 96 -11.04 -3.47 10.03
CA ASN A 96 -12.43 -3.77 10.29
C ASN A 96 -13.33 -2.55 10.07
N ALA A 97 -12.88 -1.37 10.49
CA ALA A 97 -13.67 -0.14 10.30
C ALA A 97 -13.88 0.16 8.82
N LYS A 98 -12.84 -0.09 7.99
CA LYS A 98 -12.98 0.09 6.55
C LYS A 98 -13.91 -0.95 5.95
N THR A 99 -13.75 -2.22 6.35
CA THR A 99 -14.53 -3.33 5.81
C THR A 99 -16.01 -3.17 6.12
N THR A 100 -16.34 -2.65 7.30
CA THR A 100 -17.75 -2.45 7.70
C THR A 100 -18.36 -1.20 7.09
N GLY A 101 -17.58 -0.41 6.35
CA GLY A 101 -18.12 0.75 5.66
C GLY A 101 -18.16 2.04 6.45
N SER A 102 -17.55 2.06 7.64
CA SER A 102 -17.51 3.28 8.44
C SER A 102 -16.62 4.35 7.85
N TRP A 103 -15.64 3.94 7.06
CA TRP A 103 -14.67 4.83 6.45
C TRP A 103 -14.40 4.43 5.02
N ASP A 104 -14.24 5.42 4.15
CA ASP A 104 -13.73 5.24 2.80
C ASP A 104 -12.31 5.75 2.73
N VAL A 105 -11.52 5.17 1.84
CA VAL A 105 -10.13 5.54 1.66
C VAL A 105 -9.85 5.74 0.18
N THR A 106 -9.09 6.79 -0.13
CA THR A 106 -8.51 6.98 -1.45
C THR A 106 -7.00 7.10 -1.28
N ILE A 107 -6.25 6.34 -2.05
CA ILE A 107 -4.79 6.48 -2.08
C ILE A 107 -4.42 7.28 -3.32
N HIS A 108 -3.62 8.31 -3.13
CA HIS A 108 -3.23 9.22 -4.22
C HIS A 108 -1.92 8.77 -4.84
N PRO A 109 -1.61 9.23 -6.06
CA PRO A 109 -0.38 8.80 -6.74
C PRO A 109 0.90 9.07 -5.96
N ASP A 110 0.91 10.09 -5.11
CA ASP A 110 2.08 10.41 -4.30
C ASP A 110 2.18 9.57 -3.04
N GLY A 111 1.23 8.65 -2.82
CA GLY A 111 1.23 7.78 -1.65
C GLY A 111 0.44 8.31 -0.47
N ASN A 112 -0.01 9.55 -0.51
CA ASN A 112 -0.86 10.10 0.53
C ASN A 112 -2.25 9.49 0.44
N GLU A 113 -2.96 9.47 1.56
CA GLU A 113 -4.30 8.88 1.62
C GLU A 113 -5.28 9.89 2.17
N THR A 114 -6.50 9.82 1.65
CA THR A 114 -7.63 10.58 2.18
C THR A 114 -8.61 9.60 2.80
N TRP A 115 -8.93 9.80 4.06
CA TRP A 115 -9.88 8.99 4.80
C TRP A 115 -11.15 9.81 5.03
N THR A 116 -12.29 9.26 4.64
CA THR A 116 -13.57 9.94 4.74
C THR A 116 -14.52 9.11 5.59
N SER A 117 -15.01 9.72 6.67
CA SER A 117 -15.98 9.06 7.54
C SER A 117 -17.37 9.15 6.93
N HIS A 118 -18.09 8.06 6.96
CA HIS A 118 -19.47 8.09 6.56
C HIS A 118 -20.37 8.50 7.70
N GLY A 119 -19.82 8.65 8.85
CA GLY A 119 -20.52 9.18 9.94
C GLY A 119 -21.72 8.45 10.32
N ASP A 120 -22.00 7.54 10.03
CA ASP A 120 -23.10 7.02 10.42
C ASP A 120 -23.43 7.74 11.44
N GLY A 121 -23.06 8.30 11.15
CA GLY A 121 -23.10 8.88 11.57
C GLY A 121 -22.64 9.68 12.30
N GLN A 122 -22.45 9.82 12.33
CA GLN A 122 -22.22 10.38 12.94
C GLN A 122 -21.89 11.14 13.09
N PRO A 123 -22.10 11.60 13.24
CA PRO A 123 -21.81 12.36 13.73
C PRO A 123 -21.60 12.52 14.45
#